data_f5407319de01220b6cee438114b16937
#
_entry.id   f5407319de01220b6cee438114b16937
#
_cell.length_a   1.000
_cell.length_b   1.000
_cell.length_c   1.000
_cell.angle_alpha   90.00
_cell.angle_beta   90.00
_cell.angle_gamma   90.00
#
_symmetry.space_group_name_H-M   'P 1'
#
loop_
_entity.id
_entity.type
_entity.pdbx_description
1 polymer ?
#
loop_
_entity_poly.entity_id
_entity_poly.type
_entity_poly.pdbx_seq_one_letter_code
_entity_poly.pdbx_strand_id
1 'polypeptide(L)'
;MKFTRMHGMKKLGMLLIFAMAAGAGAQTPSATALAAKVDAHYNHLHSLTAHFSERYRGMGIDRTETGTLVLSKPGRMRWEYDAPSGKIFVLDGKSAVSYTPGDSQALRTPAKQLDDLRSPLRFLLGHTEIAKELDGLTMTLVNGGYTLSGVPKGMQQTVQSIGITVDAGGQILGMRIVQTDGAETNFVFGNIRENVPTPDSEFEFNPPPGVTIIDGVAPI
;
A
#
# COMPACT_ATOMS: atom_id res chain seq x y z
N MET A 1 -14.76 -62.70 74.93
CA MET A 1 -13.50 -62.00 74.93
C MET A 1 -12.86 -62.14 73.56
N LYS A 2 -13.03 -61.15 72.64
CA LYS A 2 -12.17 -60.91 71.50
C LYS A 2 -12.63 -59.65 70.78
N PHE A 3 -11.80 -58.61 70.79
CA PHE A 3 -11.96 -57.34 70.14
C PHE A 3 -11.81 -57.53 68.61
N THR A 4 -12.74 -56.99 67.83
CA THR A 4 -12.57 -56.86 66.38
C THR A 4 -12.46 -55.42 66.03
N ARG A 5 -11.33 -55.05 65.44
CA ARG A 5 -10.84 -53.71 65.08
C ARG A 5 -11.44 -53.35 63.73
N MET A 6 -12.25 -52.28 63.66
CA MET A 6 -12.77 -51.72 62.44
C MET A 6 -11.70 -50.85 61.78
N HIS A 7 -11.35 -51.16 60.55
CA HIS A 7 -10.48 -50.33 59.68
C HIS A 7 -11.33 -49.29 58.89
N GLY A 8 -11.04 -48.02 59.21
CA GLY A 8 -11.63 -46.90 58.45
C GLY A 8 -11.00 -46.73 57.08
N MET A 9 -11.81 -46.82 56.08
CA MET A 9 -11.43 -46.56 54.67
C MET A 9 -11.47 -45.03 54.40
N LYS A 10 -10.29 -44.40 54.27
CA LYS A 10 -10.15 -43.00 53.81
C LYS A 10 -10.49 -42.92 52.34
N LYS A 11 -11.61 -42.27 51.97
CA LYS A 11 -11.93 -41.90 50.60
C LYS A 11 -11.05 -40.71 50.17
N LEU A 12 -10.10 -40.96 49.26
CA LEU A 12 -9.28 -39.96 48.62
C LEU A 12 -10.10 -39.33 47.49
N GLY A 13 -10.64 -38.12 47.70
CA GLY A 13 -11.33 -37.37 46.69
C GLY A 13 -10.31 -36.78 45.69
N MET A 14 -10.34 -37.29 44.47
CA MET A 14 -9.54 -36.77 43.36
C MET A 14 -10.26 -35.54 42.76
N LEU A 15 -9.73 -34.34 43.07
CA LEU A 15 -10.21 -33.06 42.53
C LEU A 15 -9.71 -32.93 41.06
N LEU A 16 -10.58 -33.16 40.09
CA LEU A 16 -10.30 -32.86 38.68
C LEU A 16 -10.36 -31.35 38.48
N ILE A 17 -9.21 -30.69 38.32
CA ILE A 17 -9.11 -29.30 37.88
C ILE A 17 -9.31 -29.29 36.33
N PHE A 18 -10.49 -28.88 35.90
CA PHE A 18 -10.76 -28.60 34.49
C PHE A 18 -10.10 -27.25 34.13
N ALA A 19 -8.91 -27.28 33.53
CA ALA A 19 -8.30 -26.09 32.94
C ALA A 19 -9.08 -25.69 31.70
N MET A 20 -9.97 -24.70 31.80
CA MET A 20 -10.53 -24.01 30.64
C MET A 20 -9.42 -23.27 29.95
N ALA A 21 -8.91 -23.81 28.85
CA ALA A 21 -8.11 -23.08 27.90
C ALA A 21 -9.05 -22.05 27.23
N ALA A 22 -9.00 -20.80 27.67
CA ALA A 22 -9.61 -19.68 26.98
C ALA A 22 -8.88 -19.54 25.65
N GLY A 23 -9.51 -20.02 24.58
CA GLY A 23 -9.06 -19.76 23.21
C GLY A 23 -9.06 -18.24 22.99
N ALA A 24 -7.89 -17.63 22.96
CA ALA A 24 -7.73 -16.26 22.50
C ALA A 24 -8.10 -16.25 21.01
N GLY A 25 -9.38 -16.06 20.72
CA GLY A 25 -9.84 -15.75 19.36
C GLY A 25 -9.13 -14.49 18.90
N ALA A 26 -8.33 -14.56 17.83
CA ALA A 26 -7.72 -13.38 17.24
C ALA A 26 -8.85 -12.41 16.88
N GLN A 27 -8.98 -11.32 17.62
CA GLN A 27 -9.98 -10.29 17.32
C GLN A 27 -9.61 -9.64 15.99
N THR A 28 -10.57 -9.59 15.07
CA THR A 28 -10.43 -8.82 13.83
C THR A 28 -10.10 -7.37 14.20
N PRO A 29 -9.01 -6.78 13.67
CA PRO A 29 -8.65 -5.41 13.98
C PRO A 29 -9.75 -4.44 13.52
N SER A 30 -9.87 -3.29 14.17
CA SER A 30 -10.70 -2.21 13.64
C SER A 30 -10.03 -1.58 12.41
N ALA A 31 -10.82 -0.92 11.53
CA ALA A 31 -10.30 -0.19 10.38
C ALA A 31 -9.20 0.82 10.78
N THR A 32 -9.45 1.56 11.87
CA THR A 32 -8.49 2.55 12.40
C THR A 32 -7.21 1.89 12.94
N ALA A 33 -7.33 0.75 13.64
CA ALA A 33 -6.16 0.04 14.16
C ALA A 33 -5.30 -0.53 13.03
N LEU A 34 -5.93 -1.05 11.97
CA LEU A 34 -5.21 -1.53 10.80
C LEU A 34 -4.56 -0.38 10.02
N ALA A 35 -5.27 0.74 9.82
CA ALA A 35 -4.72 1.94 9.21
C ALA A 35 -3.48 2.45 9.95
N ALA A 36 -3.54 2.54 11.29
CA ALA A 36 -2.39 2.93 12.10
C ALA A 36 -1.20 1.96 11.96
N LYS A 37 -1.47 0.66 11.76
CA LYS A 37 -0.43 -0.33 11.51
C LYS A 37 0.25 -0.13 10.15
N VAL A 38 -0.52 0.17 9.11
CA VAL A 38 0.00 0.51 7.77
C VAL A 38 0.84 1.79 7.85
N ASP A 39 0.33 2.84 8.50
CA ASP A 39 1.05 4.10 8.69
C ASP A 39 2.38 3.87 9.42
N ALA A 40 2.37 3.10 10.52
CA ALA A 40 3.58 2.77 11.25
C ALA A 40 4.59 2.01 10.38
N HIS A 41 4.14 1.01 9.61
CA HIS A 41 4.97 0.24 8.70
C HIS A 41 5.65 1.14 7.67
N TYR A 42 4.86 1.92 6.91
CA TYR A 42 5.39 2.78 5.86
C TYR A 42 6.17 3.99 6.40
N ASN A 43 5.85 4.53 7.56
CA ASN A 43 6.61 5.64 8.15
C ASN A 43 8.03 5.22 8.59
N HIS A 44 8.26 3.95 8.94
CA HIS A 44 9.58 3.43 9.30
C HIS A 44 10.39 2.88 8.11
N LEU A 45 9.76 2.72 6.97
CA LEU A 45 10.40 2.23 5.75
C LEU A 45 11.39 3.27 5.21
N HIS A 46 12.58 2.82 4.77
CA HIS A 46 13.59 3.68 4.13
C HIS A 46 13.55 3.55 2.60
N SER A 47 13.38 2.34 2.11
CA SER A 47 13.27 2.05 0.68
C SER A 47 12.39 0.83 0.44
N LEU A 48 11.88 0.72 -0.79
CA LEU A 48 11.10 -0.42 -1.23
C LEU A 48 11.34 -0.64 -2.73
N THR A 49 11.43 -1.90 -3.13
CA THR A 49 11.31 -2.31 -4.53
C THR A 49 10.16 -3.28 -4.68
N ALA A 50 9.41 -3.18 -5.76
CA ALA A 50 8.31 -4.09 -6.06
C ALA A 50 8.13 -4.23 -7.57
N HIS A 51 7.60 -5.37 -8.01
CA HIS A 51 6.94 -5.45 -9.30
C HIS A 51 5.50 -4.97 -9.15
N PHE A 52 4.99 -4.23 -10.13
CA PHE A 52 3.59 -3.82 -10.16
C PHE A 52 2.88 -4.33 -11.40
N SER A 53 1.58 -4.52 -11.26
CA SER A 53 0.62 -4.61 -12.36
C SER A 53 -0.41 -3.51 -12.14
N GLU A 54 -0.60 -2.67 -13.13
CA GLU A 54 -1.58 -1.58 -13.18
C GLU A 54 -2.61 -1.91 -14.24
N ARG A 55 -3.88 -2.01 -13.86
CA ARG A 55 -4.98 -2.15 -14.81
C ARG A 55 -5.85 -0.91 -14.75
N TYR A 56 -5.94 -0.21 -15.86
CA TYR A 56 -6.86 0.91 -16.05
C TYR A 56 -8.09 0.46 -16.85
N ARG A 57 -9.27 0.81 -16.36
CA ARG A 57 -10.54 0.66 -17.05
C ARG A 57 -11.33 1.96 -17.00
N GLY A 58 -11.66 2.51 -18.16
CA GLY A 58 -12.43 3.75 -18.22
C GLY A 58 -12.52 4.25 -19.68
N MET A 59 -13.54 5.01 -19.99
CA MET A 59 -13.72 5.64 -21.31
C MET A 59 -13.59 4.66 -22.48
N GLY A 60 -14.03 3.40 -22.32
CA GLY A 60 -13.91 2.36 -23.34
C GLY A 60 -12.52 1.71 -23.45
N ILE A 61 -11.57 2.09 -22.59
CA ILE A 61 -10.22 1.53 -22.53
C ILE A 61 -10.17 0.49 -21.42
N ASP A 62 -9.57 -0.67 -21.68
CA ASP A 62 -9.16 -1.66 -20.70
C ASP A 62 -7.70 -2.02 -21.01
N ARG A 63 -6.77 -1.52 -20.19
CA ARG A 63 -5.33 -1.65 -20.39
C ARG A 63 -4.68 -2.18 -19.14
N THR A 64 -3.78 -3.13 -19.29
CA THR A 64 -2.90 -3.62 -18.22
C THR A 64 -1.46 -3.31 -18.60
N GLU A 65 -0.74 -2.70 -17.68
CA GLU A 65 0.69 -2.43 -17.77
C GLU A 65 1.40 -3.04 -16.58
N THR A 66 2.64 -3.47 -16.76
CA THR A 66 3.47 -4.03 -15.70
C THR A 66 4.81 -3.31 -15.66
N GLY A 67 5.52 -3.45 -14.55
CA GLY A 67 6.82 -2.84 -14.42
C GLY A 67 7.41 -2.98 -13.02
N THR A 68 8.43 -2.19 -12.77
CA THR A 68 9.14 -2.12 -11.48
C THR A 68 8.94 -0.77 -10.83
N LEU A 69 8.64 -0.80 -9.53
CA LEU A 69 8.62 0.35 -8.64
C LEU A 69 9.86 0.31 -7.77
N VAL A 70 10.57 1.43 -7.70
CA VAL A 70 11.61 1.70 -6.70
C VAL A 70 11.23 2.95 -5.93
N LEU A 71 11.30 2.87 -4.61
CA LEU A 71 10.99 3.95 -3.69
C LEU A 71 12.14 4.15 -2.72
N SER A 72 12.53 5.39 -2.47
CA SER A 72 13.52 5.76 -1.46
C SER A 72 13.10 7.04 -0.75
N LYS A 73 13.09 7.01 0.57
CA LYS A 73 12.73 8.18 1.38
C LYS A 73 13.92 9.09 1.63
N PRO A 74 13.65 10.38 1.77
CA PRO A 74 12.36 11.05 1.58
C PRO A 74 12.06 11.33 0.10
N GLY A 75 10.80 11.09 -0.29
CA GLY A 75 10.19 11.66 -1.50
C GLY A 75 10.78 11.27 -2.85
N ARG A 76 11.47 10.12 -2.98
CA ARG A 76 12.01 9.65 -4.25
C ARG A 76 11.29 8.39 -4.70
N MET A 77 10.96 8.32 -6.00
CA MET A 77 10.22 7.22 -6.58
C MET A 77 10.57 7.06 -8.06
N ARG A 78 10.66 5.82 -8.54
CA ARG A 78 10.79 5.47 -9.95
C ARG A 78 9.80 4.38 -10.30
N TRP A 79 9.01 4.62 -11.32
CA TRP A 79 8.19 3.63 -12.00
C TRP A 79 8.78 3.41 -13.39
N GLU A 80 9.14 2.19 -13.68
CA GLU A 80 9.65 1.80 -14.98
C GLU A 80 8.76 0.69 -15.54
N TYR A 81 8.20 0.93 -16.74
CA TYR A 81 7.23 0.04 -17.35
C TYR A 81 7.92 -0.96 -18.28
N ASP A 82 7.44 -2.21 -18.27
CA ASP A 82 7.96 -3.27 -19.14
C ASP A 82 7.58 -3.02 -20.61
N ALA A 83 6.38 -2.46 -20.86
CA ALA A 83 5.85 -2.15 -22.19
C ALA A 83 5.00 -0.87 -22.16
N PRO A 84 5.28 0.15 -23.01
CA PRO A 84 6.45 0.19 -23.89
C PRO A 84 7.74 0.35 -23.09
N SER A 85 8.78 -0.40 -23.45
CA SER A 85 10.08 -0.31 -22.77
C SER A 85 10.63 1.10 -22.83
N GLY A 86 11.02 1.64 -21.66
CA GLY A 86 11.47 3.03 -21.51
C GLY A 86 10.38 4.04 -21.16
N LYS A 87 9.09 3.62 -21.06
CA LYS A 87 8.07 4.44 -20.39
C LYS A 87 8.43 4.53 -18.91
N ILE A 88 8.51 5.75 -18.39
CA ILE A 88 9.06 5.99 -17.07
C ILE A 88 8.37 7.17 -16.38
N PHE A 89 8.24 7.07 -15.06
CA PHE A 89 7.98 8.18 -14.16
C PHE A 89 9.04 8.17 -13.06
N VAL A 90 9.73 9.29 -12.89
CA VAL A 90 10.77 9.46 -11.87
C VAL A 90 10.48 10.68 -11.03
N LEU A 91 10.47 10.53 -9.71
CA LEU A 91 10.43 11.60 -8.73
C LEU A 91 11.79 11.61 -8.00
N ASP A 92 12.55 12.69 -8.13
CA ASP A 92 13.91 12.84 -7.56
C ASP A 92 13.92 13.51 -6.18
N GLY A 93 12.74 13.83 -5.63
CA GLY A 93 12.55 14.59 -4.39
C GLY A 93 12.37 16.10 -4.62
N LYS A 94 12.61 16.62 -5.81
CA LYS A 94 12.46 18.04 -6.20
C LYS A 94 11.47 18.20 -7.34
N SER A 95 11.53 17.32 -8.31
CA SER A 95 10.67 17.29 -9.48
C SER A 95 10.35 15.85 -9.89
N ALA A 96 9.23 15.69 -10.55
CA ALA A 96 8.89 14.46 -11.26
C ALA A 96 9.10 14.66 -12.76
N VAL A 97 9.58 13.61 -13.41
CA VAL A 97 9.66 13.55 -14.88
C VAL A 97 8.85 12.35 -15.34
N SER A 98 7.95 12.58 -16.30
CA SER A 98 7.25 11.52 -17.02
C SER A 98 7.66 11.52 -18.49
N TYR A 99 7.88 10.32 -19.04
CA TYR A 99 8.25 10.12 -20.41
C TYR A 99 7.61 8.84 -20.97
N THR A 100 7.14 8.92 -22.20
CA THR A 100 6.68 7.76 -22.98
C THR A 100 7.52 7.66 -24.25
N PRO A 101 8.06 6.47 -24.59
CA PRO A 101 8.84 6.27 -25.80
C PRO A 101 8.05 6.65 -27.06
N GLY A 102 8.73 7.36 -27.96
CA GLY A 102 8.12 7.94 -29.17
C GLY A 102 7.74 9.41 -29.04
N ASP A 103 7.62 9.92 -27.81
CA ASP A 103 7.42 11.35 -27.60
C ASP A 103 8.73 12.11 -27.81
N SER A 104 8.65 13.29 -28.43
CA SER A 104 9.79 14.20 -28.56
C SER A 104 10.08 15.00 -27.29
N GLN A 105 9.24 14.87 -26.28
CA GLN A 105 9.30 15.63 -25.05
C GLN A 105 9.06 14.72 -23.83
N ALA A 106 9.81 15.02 -22.76
CA ALA A 106 9.53 14.52 -21.40
C ALA A 106 8.98 15.68 -20.56
N LEU A 107 7.94 15.40 -19.78
CA LEU A 107 7.28 16.42 -18.98
C LEU A 107 7.87 16.45 -17.58
N ARG A 108 8.37 17.62 -17.14
CA ARG A 108 8.86 17.85 -15.78
C ARG A 108 7.86 18.67 -14.97
N THR A 109 7.49 18.17 -13.80
CA THR A 109 6.59 18.81 -12.86
C THR A 109 7.27 18.98 -11.51
N PRO A 110 7.26 20.16 -10.87
CA PRO A 110 7.78 20.33 -9.52
C PRO A 110 7.10 19.38 -8.51
N ALA A 111 7.87 18.73 -7.63
CA ALA A 111 7.36 17.76 -6.65
C ALA A 111 6.23 18.36 -5.79
N LYS A 112 6.34 19.64 -5.41
CA LYS A 112 5.31 20.35 -4.67
C LYS A 112 3.94 20.35 -5.36
N GLN A 113 3.91 20.41 -6.70
CA GLN A 113 2.65 20.33 -7.45
C GLN A 113 2.04 18.93 -7.41
N LEU A 114 2.86 17.87 -7.24
CA LEU A 114 2.37 16.52 -7.04
C LEU A 114 1.74 16.32 -5.67
N ASP A 115 2.28 16.98 -4.64
CA ASP A 115 1.67 17.00 -3.31
C ASP A 115 0.31 17.73 -3.34
N ASP A 116 0.23 18.82 -4.09
CA ASP A 116 -1.02 19.55 -4.31
C ASP A 116 -2.06 18.74 -5.10
N LEU A 117 -1.62 17.84 -5.99
CA LEU A 117 -2.48 16.92 -6.74
C LEU A 117 -2.99 15.75 -5.89
N ARG A 118 -2.51 15.62 -4.66
CA ARG A 118 -2.97 14.63 -3.66
C ARG A 118 -3.04 13.20 -4.22
N SER A 119 -2.03 12.82 -5.01
CA SER A 119 -1.98 11.50 -5.62
C SER A 119 -2.16 10.39 -4.58
N PRO A 120 -3.04 9.41 -4.82
CA PRO A 120 -3.22 8.26 -3.94
C PRO A 120 -1.92 7.46 -3.70
N LEU A 121 -0.96 7.53 -4.62
CA LEU A 121 0.34 6.86 -4.49
C LEU A 121 1.21 7.42 -3.35
N ARG A 122 0.86 8.59 -2.79
CA ARG A 122 1.54 9.16 -1.62
C ARG A 122 1.53 8.23 -0.39
N PHE A 123 0.54 7.34 -0.28
CA PHE A 123 0.49 6.35 0.80
C PHE A 123 1.71 5.42 0.78
N LEU A 124 2.29 5.16 -0.39
CA LEU A 124 3.53 4.39 -0.53
C LEU A 124 4.75 5.18 -0.04
N LEU A 125 4.73 6.51 -0.14
CA LEU A 125 5.85 7.37 0.29
C LEU A 125 5.93 7.52 1.82
N GLY A 126 4.90 7.14 2.57
CA GLY A 126 4.80 7.37 4.00
C GLY A 126 4.58 8.86 4.35
N HIS A 127 4.62 9.21 5.62
CA HIS A 127 4.20 10.50 6.17
C HIS A 127 2.69 10.75 6.04
N THR A 128 1.92 9.65 6.00
CA THR A 128 0.47 9.68 5.90
C THR A 128 -0.15 9.22 7.22
N GLU A 129 -1.38 9.65 7.42
CA GLU A 129 -2.27 9.15 8.46
C GLU A 129 -3.58 8.74 7.79
N ILE A 130 -3.63 7.48 7.31
CA ILE A 130 -4.74 6.96 6.50
C ILE A 130 -6.10 7.27 7.12
N ALA A 131 -6.24 7.07 8.43
CA ALA A 131 -7.50 7.31 9.14
C ALA A 131 -7.90 8.79 9.18
N LYS A 132 -6.94 9.73 9.06
CA LYS A 132 -7.23 11.16 8.98
C LYS A 132 -7.46 11.65 7.55
N GLU A 133 -6.92 10.93 6.58
CA GLU A 133 -6.95 11.33 5.17
C GLU A 133 -8.11 10.74 4.38
N LEU A 134 -8.70 9.64 4.86
CA LEU A 134 -9.86 9.01 4.24
C LEU A 134 -11.13 9.28 5.05
N ASP A 135 -12.11 9.89 4.42
CA ASP A 135 -13.46 9.99 4.97
C ASP A 135 -14.21 8.67 4.81
N GLY A 136 -15.02 8.31 5.82
CA GLY A 136 -15.79 7.08 5.79
C GLY A 136 -14.94 5.80 5.80
N LEU A 137 -13.79 5.82 6.49
CA LEU A 137 -12.88 4.68 6.54
C LEU A 137 -13.59 3.40 6.98
N THR A 138 -13.55 2.40 6.14
CA THR A 138 -14.08 1.05 6.37
C THR A 138 -13.00 -0.01 6.16
N MET A 139 -13.26 -1.23 6.62
CA MET A 139 -12.39 -2.37 6.41
C MET A 139 -13.21 -3.59 6.00
N THR A 140 -12.73 -4.30 4.98
CA THR A 140 -13.32 -5.55 4.52
C THR A 140 -12.26 -6.64 4.52
N LEU A 141 -12.61 -7.82 5.04
CA LEU A 141 -11.74 -9.01 4.93
C LEU A 141 -11.74 -9.48 3.49
N VAL A 142 -10.54 -9.73 2.95
CA VAL A 142 -10.33 -10.29 1.61
C VAL A 142 -9.39 -11.49 1.70
N ASN A 143 -9.28 -12.25 0.62
CA ASN A 143 -8.34 -13.37 0.61
C ASN A 143 -6.90 -12.85 0.77
N GLY A 144 -6.21 -13.33 1.80
CA GLY A 144 -4.82 -12.96 2.11
C GLY A 144 -4.64 -11.66 2.91
N GLY A 145 -5.71 -11.00 3.36
CA GLY A 145 -5.57 -9.77 4.16
C GLY A 145 -6.86 -8.97 4.30
N TYR A 146 -6.74 -7.66 4.21
CA TYR A 146 -7.84 -6.71 4.39
C TYR A 146 -7.77 -5.61 3.34
N THR A 147 -8.92 -5.05 2.99
CA THR A 147 -9.00 -3.80 2.21
C THR A 147 -9.53 -2.68 3.10
N LEU A 148 -8.72 -1.64 3.29
CA LEU A 148 -9.13 -0.36 3.85
C LEU A 148 -9.71 0.50 2.74
N SER A 149 -10.91 1.04 2.91
CA SER A 149 -11.58 1.85 1.88
C SER A 149 -12.11 3.14 2.47
N GLY A 150 -12.10 4.21 1.66
CA GLY A 150 -12.64 5.51 2.03
C GLY A 150 -12.54 6.50 0.87
N VAL A 151 -13.00 7.71 1.11
CA VAL A 151 -12.94 8.80 0.13
C VAL A 151 -11.80 9.76 0.53
N PRO A 152 -10.81 10.01 -0.35
CA PRO A 152 -9.70 10.89 0.00
C PRO A 152 -10.18 12.33 0.21
N LYS A 153 -9.81 12.93 1.34
CA LYS A 153 -10.18 14.32 1.66
C LYS A 153 -9.60 15.28 0.63
N GLY A 154 -10.48 16.17 0.15
CA GLY A 154 -10.14 17.17 -0.84
C GLY A 154 -10.01 16.66 -2.27
N MET A 155 -10.32 15.37 -2.53
CA MET A 155 -10.38 14.78 -3.86
C MET A 155 -11.79 14.34 -4.27
N GLN A 156 -12.79 14.66 -3.51
CA GLN A 156 -14.18 14.18 -3.70
C GLN A 156 -14.78 14.55 -5.08
N GLN A 157 -14.20 15.56 -5.74
CA GLN A 157 -14.63 15.94 -7.09
C GLN A 157 -14.09 15.04 -8.19
N THR A 158 -12.94 14.37 -7.95
CA THR A 158 -12.24 13.55 -8.94
C THR A 158 -12.16 12.08 -8.56
N VAL A 159 -12.12 11.77 -7.25
CA VAL A 159 -12.01 10.41 -6.74
C VAL A 159 -13.25 10.06 -5.91
N GLN A 160 -13.97 9.04 -6.36
CA GLN A 160 -15.13 8.48 -5.68
C GLN A 160 -14.72 7.66 -4.47
N SER A 161 -13.68 6.82 -4.61
CA SER A 161 -13.17 5.99 -3.52
C SER A 161 -11.74 5.50 -3.78
N ILE A 162 -11.04 5.20 -2.69
CA ILE A 162 -9.80 4.43 -2.70
C ILE A 162 -9.99 3.17 -1.86
N GLY A 163 -9.44 2.04 -2.34
CA GLY A 163 -9.26 0.81 -1.58
C GLY A 163 -7.77 0.48 -1.47
N ILE A 164 -7.25 0.28 -0.27
CA ILE A 164 -5.86 -0.12 -0.01
C ILE A 164 -5.90 -1.54 0.53
N THR A 165 -5.43 -2.50 -0.26
CA THR A 165 -5.32 -3.91 0.14
C THR A 165 -4.01 -4.13 0.87
N VAL A 166 -4.10 -4.68 2.08
CA VAL A 166 -2.96 -4.88 2.98
C VAL A 166 -2.97 -6.28 3.57
N ASP A 167 -1.80 -6.78 3.89
CA ASP A 167 -1.68 -8.00 4.69
C ASP A 167 -1.89 -7.73 6.19
N ALA A 168 -1.83 -8.78 7.00
CA ALA A 168 -1.93 -8.68 8.46
C ALA A 168 -0.75 -7.92 9.11
N GLY A 169 0.37 -7.77 8.39
CA GLY A 169 1.56 -7.02 8.77
C GLY A 169 1.43 -5.51 8.57
N GLY A 170 0.49 -5.06 7.71
CA GLY A 170 0.36 -3.67 7.28
C GLY A 170 1.10 -3.37 5.97
N GLN A 171 1.63 -4.40 5.27
CA GLN A 171 2.22 -4.23 3.96
C GLN A 171 1.14 -4.01 2.91
N ILE A 172 1.28 -2.98 2.07
CA ILE A 172 0.35 -2.70 0.96
C ILE A 172 0.62 -3.69 -0.18
N LEU A 173 -0.38 -4.48 -0.50
CA LEU A 173 -0.36 -5.48 -1.58
C LEU A 173 -1.02 -4.96 -2.86
N GLY A 174 -1.82 -3.91 -2.76
CA GLY A 174 -2.49 -3.33 -3.91
C GLY A 174 -3.29 -2.09 -3.54
N MET A 175 -3.72 -1.38 -4.58
CA MET A 175 -4.52 -0.18 -4.44
C MET A 175 -5.55 -0.10 -5.57
N ARG A 176 -6.79 0.23 -5.23
CA ARG A 176 -7.85 0.48 -6.19
C ARG A 176 -8.31 1.92 -6.07
N ILE A 177 -8.37 2.62 -7.19
CA ILE A 177 -8.83 4.00 -7.28
C ILE A 177 -10.04 4.00 -8.20
N VAL A 178 -11.16 4.54 -7.73
CA VAL A 178 -12.38 4.74 -8.53
C VAL A 178 -12.58 6.23 -8.70
N GLN A 179 -12.61 6.70 -9.92
CA GLN A 179 -12.84 8.10 -10.25
C GLN A 179 -14.34 8.40 -10.35
N THR A 180 -14.71 9.66 -10.24
CA THR A 180 -16.12 10.09 -10.27
C THR A 180 -16.77 9.92 -11.66
N ASP A 181 -15.99 9.83 -12.72
CA ASP A 181 -16.45 9.50 -14.08
C ASP A 181 -16.60 7.99 -14.34
N GLY A 182 -16.33 7.16 -13.30
CA GLY A 182 -16.41 5.70 -13.36
C GLY A 182 -15.14 5.02 -13.84
N ALA A 183 -14.08 5.76 -14.15
CA ALA A 183 -12.79 5.14 -14.46
C ALA A 183 -12.20 4.47 -13.20
N GLU A 184 -11.50 3.37 -13.40
CA GLU A 184 -10.93 2.57 -12.33
C GLU A 184 -9.49 2.22 -12.64
N THR A 185 -8.59 2.45 -11.67
CA THR A 185 -7.21 2.00 -11.71
C THR A 185 -6.95 1.02 -10.58
N ASN A 186 -6.45 -0.17 -10.90
CA ASN A 186 -6.07 -1.19 -9.93
C ASN A 186 -4.57 -1.47 -10.01
N PHE A 187 -3.89 -1.28 -8.89
CA PHE A 187 -2.50 -1.70 -8.71
C PHE A 187 -2.44 -2.98 -7.89
N VAL A 188 -1.57 -3.90 -8.31
CA VAL A 188 -1.16 -5.08 -7.53
C VAL A 188 0.35 -5.03 -7.42
N PHE A 189 0.87 -5.19 -6.20
CA PHE A 189 2.30 -5.19 -5.92
C PHE A 189 2.76 -6.60 -5.54
N GLY A 190 3.85 -7.04 -6.15
CA GLY A 190 4.46 -8.34 -5.88
C GLY A 190 5.97 -8.24 -5.76
N ASN A 191 6.61 -9.31 -5.29
CA ASN A 191 8.06 -9.37 -5.10
C ASN A 191 8.61 -8.18 -4.30
N ILE A 192 7.85 -7.75 -3.29
CA ILE A 192 8.17 -6.59 -2.46
C ILE A 192 9.41 -6.88 -1.64
N ARG A 193 10.40 -5.99 -1.72
CA ARG A 193 11.62 -6.01 -0.90
C ARG A 193 11.80 -4.64 -0.26
N GLU A 194 11.95 -4.64 1.04
CA GLU A 194 12.02 -3.45 1.87
C GLU A 194 13.44 -3.19 2.35
N ASN A 195 13.75 -1.91 2.58
CA ASN A 195 15.02 -1.46 3.15
C ASN A 195 16.25 -1.97 2.36
N VAL A 196 16.09 -2.11 1.03
CA VAL A 196 17.20 -2.45 0.12
C VAL A 196 17.99 -1.18 -0.25
N PRO A 197 19.32 -1.27 -0.44
CA PRO A 197 20.11 -0.14 -0.92
C PRO A 197 19.59 0.38 -2.26
N THR A 198 19.36 1.69 -2.36
CA THR A 198 18.92 2.36 -3.59
C THR A 198 19.87 3.52 -3.86
N PRO A 199 20.77 3.44 -4.87
CA PRO A 199 21.69 4.51 -5.19
C PRO A 199 20.94 5.74 -5.73
N ASP A 200 21.51 6.93 -5.57
CA ASP A 200 20.86 8.17 -6.02
C ASP A 200 20.64 8.21 -7.53
N SER A 201 21.52 7.59 -8.30
CA SER A 201 21.42 7.45 -9.76
C SER A 201 20.15 6.70 -10.22
N GLU A 202 19.53 5.91 -9.36
CA GLU A 202 18.25 5.25 -9.64
C GLU A 202 17.12 6.25 -9.89
N PHE A 203 17.21 7.44 -9.29
CA PHE A 203 16.20 8.50 -9.39
C PHE A 203 16.57 9.61 -10.37
N GLU A 204 17.51 9.35 -11.27
CA GLU A 204 17.88 10.26 -12.36
C GLU A 204 17.13 9.88 -13.64
N PHE A 205 16.64 10.89 -14.37
CA PHE A 205 16.13 10.73 -15.71
C PHE A 205 17.11 11.29 -16.74
N ASN A 206 17.66 10.42 -17.56
CA ASN A 206 18.51 10.78 -18.67
C ASN A 206 17.69 10.73 -19.96
N PRO A 207 17.34 11.88 -20.58
CA PRO A 207 16.50 11.89 -21.77
C PRO A 207 17.19 11.16 -22.92
N PRO A 208 16.46 10.32 -23.69
CA PRO A 208 16.99 9.73 -24.91
C PRO A 208 17.41 10.81 -25.94
N PRO A 209 18.29 10.48 -26.90
CA PRO A 209 18.67 11.42 -27.95
C PRO A 209 17.45 12.02 -28.66
N GLY A 210 17.42 13.35 -28.77
CA GLY A 210 16.33 14.08 -29.41
C GLY A 210 15.13 14.38 -28.52
N VAL A 211 15.08 13.88 -27.28
CA VAL A 211 14.01 14.19 -26.32
C VAL A 211 14.36 15.44 -25.52
N THR A 212 13.44 16.41 -25.51
CA THR A 212 13.58 17.66 -24.73
C THR A 212 12.74 17.58 -23.46
N ILE A 213 13.32 17.99 -22.32
CA ILE A 213 12.55 18.13 -21.07
C ILE A 213 11.84 19.49 -21.10
N ILE A 214 10.53 19.48 -20.93
CA ILE A 214 9.71 20.69 -20.81
C ILE A 214 9.05 20.76 -19.44
N ASP A 215 8.90 21.98 -18.91
CA ASP A 215 8.16 22.20 -17.66
C ASP A 215 6.66 22.25 -17.96
N GLY A 216 5.87 21.54 -17.15
CA GLY A 216 4.42 21.48 -17.31
C GLY A 216 3.75 20.88 -16.07
N VAL A 217 2.44 20.71 -16.17
CA VAL A 217 1.66 20.00 -15.14
C VAL A 217 1.48 18.55 -15.61
N ALA A 218 1.85 17.59 -14.78
CA ALA A 218 1.64 16.19 -15.11
C ALA A 218 0.14 15.92 -15.37
N PRO A 219 -0.23 15.15 -16.40
CA PRO A 219 -1.58 14.64 -16.51
C PRO A 219 -1.86 13.76 -15.29
N ILE A 220 -3.00 13.99 -14.69
CA ILE A 220 -3.52 13.26 -13.51
C ILE A 220 -4.07 11.93 -13.97
#